data_d6a9ab9a01438ce293d2ebc6811f2f12
#
_entry.id   d6a9ab9a01438ce293d2ebc6811f2f12
#
_cell.length_a   1.000
_cell.length_b   1.000
_cell.length_c   1.000
_cell.angle_alpha   90.00
_cell.angle_beta   90.00
_cell.angle_gamma   90.00
#
_symmetry.space_group_name_H-M   'P 1'
#
loop_
_entity.id
_entity.type
_entity.pdbx_description
1 polymer ?
#
loop_
_entity_poly.entity_id
_entity_poly.type
_entity_poly.pdbx_seq_one_letter_code
_entity_poly.pdbx_strand_id
1 'polypeptide(L)'
;MDKGDRKLHVLKVHKEKEEESFLNRRKELFRRLPKIDRLMGMELTKELTEQYGYRAVLEAARKVEEQLRDAMRQQILAEEKPAVFLDISGLSDQKDGLPVKLSDLKALSETTLDYTEYVLQEMKRLLAHRSQRQMQRVINATGVILHTNLGRAPLGDRLVSELIPLMTGYTNLEMNLENGKRGSRYDHFAENLCKLTGAEAAIAVNNNAAAVLIMLTALASGGETVVSRGELVEIGGKFRIPDVCSQSGTMLVEVGTTNRTYLEDYENAVTENTAAFLKVHTSNYQITGFTHEAELAELAETAHNRGIPLLVDLGSGSLVDIAFYGIEPEKTVQELLKKGADIVSFSGDKLLGGPQAGILAGRKDLIEKISRHPLMRALRIDKFTAAALDKTVSIYLDEGQLEKEIPVYDMMSRSAEKLKRNALWLMGELLFEDSAYELAVTSTRNPVGGGTTPGKTLPGAALQIRSLNGKGLSAQEISDCLRKMDTPVIGHIVDDWVYLEMRTIRTGEELEILRKELKYDLYKKNPQ
;
A
#
# COMPACT_ATOMS: atom_id res chain seq x y z
N MET A 1 13.33 -52.55 63.13
CA MET A 1 12.85 -51.75 62.02
C MET A 1 13.24 -50.30 62.30
N ASP A 2 14.17 -49.83 61.51
CA ASP A 2 14.92 -48.60 61.72
C ASP A 2 14.04 -47.35 61.45
N LYS A 3 14.26 -46.30 62.24
CA LYS A 3 13.56 -45.00 62.06
C LYS A 3 13.72 -44.39 60.65
N GLY A 4 14.71 -44.85 59.83
CA GLY A 4 14.98 -44.46 58.46
C GLY A 4 13.95 -45.01 57.51
N ASP A 5 13.55 -46.27 57.64
CA ASP A 5 12.58 -46.92 56.72
C ASP A 5 11.15 -46.35 56.83
N ARG A 6 10.75 -45.94 58.02
CA ARG A 6 9.45 -45.28 58.24
C ARG A 6 9.37 -43.89 57.56
N LYS A 7 10.47 -43.12 57.55
CA LYS A 7 10.55 -41.81 56.94
C LYS A 7 10.51 -41.91 55.40
N LEU A 8 11.20 -42.94 54.86
CA LEU A 8 11.19 -43.19 53.39
C LEU A 8 9.80 -43.64 52.90
N HIS A 9 9.11 -44.46 53.70
CA HIS A 9 7.76 -44.95 53.36
C HIS A 9 6.71 -43.81 53.41
N VAL A 10 6.78 -42.90 54.38
CA VAL A 10 5.91 -41.74 54.51
C VAL A 10 6.15 -40.75 53.35
N LEU A 11 7.41 -40.52 52.95
CA LEU A 11 7.76 -39.67 51.81
C LEU A 11 7.29 -40.27 50.47
N LYS A 12 7.35 -41.60 50.28
CA LYS A 12 6.83 -42.29 49.11
C LYS A 12 5.30 -42.17 49.02
N VAL A 13 4.59 -42.42 50.10
CA VAL A 13 3.12 -42.32 50.15
C VAL A 13 2.65 -40.87 49.96
N HIS A 14 3.44 -39.88 50.43
CA HIS A 14 3.11 -38.47 50.17
C HIS A 14 3.29 -38.11 48.70
N LYS A 15 4.37 -38.57 48.07
CA LYS A 15 4.66 -38.34 46.67
C LYS A 15 3.64 -39.00 45.73
N GLU A 16 3.23 -40.24 46.05
CA GLU A 16 2.17 -40.96 45.31
C GLU A 16 0.80 -40.24 45.40
N LYS A 17 0.45 -39.68 46.57
CA LYS A 17 -0.78 -38.90 46.77
C LYS A 17 -0.73 -37.56 46.07
N GLU A 18 0.42 -36.89 46.01
CA GLU A 18 0.62 -35.66 45.25
C GLU A 18 0.50 -35.90 43.73
N GLU A 19 1.12 -36.98 43.24
CA GLU A 19 1.01 -37.40 41.84
C GLU A 19 -0.45 -37.80 41.46
N GLU A 20 -1.16 -38.48 42.30
CA GLU A 20 -2.57 -38.86 42.09
C GLU A 20 -3.51 -37.64 42.13
N SER A 21 -3.28 -36.71 43.04
CA SER A 21 -3.99 -35.43 43.14
C SER A 21 -3.78 -34.59 41.87
N PHE A 22 -2.54 -34.56 41.39
CA PHE A 22 -2.15 -33.85 40.16
C PHE A 22 -2.78 -34.46 38.91
N LEU A 23 -2.74 -35.78 38.74
CA LEU A 23 -3.40 -36.50 37.67
C LEU A 23 -4.92 -36.28 37.65
N ASN A 24 -5.53 -36.18 38.82
CA ASN A 24 -6.97 -35.94 38.94
C ASN A 24 -7.33 -34.49 38.54
N ARG A 25 -6.56 -33.47 38.99
CA ARG A 25 -6.72 -32.08 38.51
C ARG A 25 -6.54 -31.95 36.99
N ARG A 26 -5.55 -32.63 36.43
CA ARG A 26 -5.31 -32.68 34.99
C ARG A 26 -6.51 -33.24 34.22
N LYS A 27 -7.09 -34.36 34.68
CA LYS A 27 -8.30 -34.96 34.08
C LYS A 27 -9.51 -34.04 34.20
N GLU A 28 -9.63 -33.30 35.27
CA GLU A 28 -10.74 -32.36 35.53
C GLU A 28 -10.67 -31.13 34.61
N LEU A 29 -9.46 -30.58 34.40
CA LEU A 29 -9.25 -29.45 33.46
C LEU A 29 -9.65 -29.81 32.03
N PHE A 30 -9.19 -30.94 31.52
CA PHE A 30 -9.55 -31.38 30.15
C PHE A 30 -11.03 -31.77 29.99
N ARG A 31 -11.72 -32.18 31.07
CA ARG A 31 -13.16 -32.46 31.06
C ARG A 31 -14.02 -31.21 30.87
N ARG A 32 -13.49 -30.02 31.15
CA ARG A 32 -14.18 -28.73 30.95
C ARG A 32 -14.20 -28.27 29.49
N LEU A 33 -13.39 -28.88 28.62
CA LEU A 33 -13.41 -28.55 27.20
C LEU A 33 -14.72 -29.06 26.58
N PRO A 34 -15.43 -28.20 25.82
CA PRO A 34 -16.65 -28.60 25.13
C PRO A 34 -16.33 -29.60 24.02
N LYS A 35 -17.15 -30.63 23.89
CA LYS A 35 -17.05 -31.57 22.74
C LYS A 35 -17.44 -30.87 21.45
N ILE A 36 -16.70 -31.13 20.37
CA ILE A 36 -16.94 -30.51 19.04
C ILE A 36 -18.38 -30.73 18.59
N ASP A 37 -18.93 -31.95 18.75
CA ASP A 37 -20.32 -32.24 18.35
C ASP A 37 -21.34 -31.36 19.10
N ARG A 38 -21.08 -31.07 20.39
CA ARG A 38 -21.91 -30.16 21.18
C ARG A 38 -21.79 -28.72 20.67
N LEU A 39 -20.57 -28.28 20.36
CA LEU A 39 -20.32 -26.95 19.79
C LEU A 39 -21.04 -26.77 18.45
N MET A 40 -20.93 -27.76 17.57
CA MET A 40 -21.55 -27.70 16.24
C MET A 40 -23.09 -27.71 16.28
N GLY A 41 -23.69 -28.16 17.38
CA GLY A 41 -25.15 -28.12 17.61
C GLY A 41 -25.70 -26.80 18.15
N MET A 42 -24.84 -25.85 18.53
CA MET A 42 -25.26 -24.58 19.15
C MET A 42 -25.77 -23.58 18.11
N GLU A 43 -26.67 -22.67 18.52
CA GLU A 43 -27.32 -21.69 17.64
C GLU A 43 -26.29 -20.80 16.92
N LEU A 44 -25.35 -20.20 17.68
CA LEU A 44 -24.28 -19.39 17.12
C LEU A 44 -23.44 -20.14 16.07
N THR A 45 -23.21 -21.44 16.27
CA THR A 45 -22.43 -22.25 15.33
C THR A 45 -23.22 -22.57 14.06
N LYS A 46 -24.55 -22.64 14.15
CA LYS A 46 -25.42 -22.77 12.98
C LYS A 46 -25.41 -21.47 12.15
N GLU A 47 -25.53 -20.29 12.80
CA GLU A 47 -25.39 -18.98 12.14
C GLU A 47 -24.03 -18.85 11.44
N LEU A 48 -22.94 -19.22 12.12
CA LEU A 48 -21.61 -19.22 11.54
C LEU A 48 -21.51 -20.22 10.36
N THR A 49 -22.21 -21.34 10.43
CA THR A 49 -22.24 -22.34 9.35
C THR A 49 -22.97 -21.83 8.11
N GLU A 50 -24.03 -21.08 8.27
CA GLU A 50 -24.72 -20.41 7.15
C GLU A 50 -23.83 -19.37 6.49
N GLN A 51 -23.06 -18.62 7.30
CA GLN A 51 -22.21 -17.52 6.81
C GLN A 51 -20.89 -18.03 6.19
N TYR A 52 -20.23 -19.01 6.80
CA TYR A 52 -18.84 -19.42 6.43
C TYR A 52 -18.74 -20.83 5.86
N GLY A 53 -19.82 -21.61 5.91
CA GLY A 53 -19.87 -23.00 5.50
C GLY A 53 -19.42 -23.98 6.61
N TYR A 54 -20.06 -25.16 6.65
CA TYR A 54 -19.85 -26.18 7.68
C TYR A 54 -18.39 -26.60 7.87
N ARG A 55 -17.66 -26.79 6.76
CA ARG A 55 -16.25 -27.22 6.81
C ARG A 55 -15.35 -26.19 7.49
N ALA A 56 -15.53 -24.91 7.18
CA ALA A 56 -14.73 -23.83 7.77
C ALA A 56 -14.99 -23.71 9.28
N VAL A 57 -16.25 -23.81 9.71
CA VAL A 57 -16.65 -23.75 11.11
C VAL A 57 -16.12 -24.96 11.90
N LEU A 58 -16.18 -26.16 11.33
CA LEU A 58 -15.63 -27.38 11.95
C LEU A 58 -14.10 -27.29 12.11
N GLU A 59 -13.39 -26.78 11.09
CA GLU A 59 -11.94 -26.57 11.17
C GLU A 59 -11.57 -25.54 12.22
N ALA A 60 -12.34 -24.44 12.32
CA ALA A 60 -12.14 -23.42 13.36
C ALA A 60 -12.36 -24.00 14.76
N ALA A 61 -13.43 -24.79 14.98
CA ALA A 61 -13.71 -25.44 16.25
C ALA A 61 -12.55 -26.35 16.69
N ARG A 62 -12.06 -27.20 15.77
CA ARG A 62 -10.93 -28.10 16.04
C ARG A 62 -9.65 -27.33 16.38
N LYS A 63 -9.35 -26.26 15.63
CA LYS A 63 -8.16 -25.44 15.83
C LYS A 63 -8.17 -24.72 17.18
N VAL A 64 -9.30 -24.14 17.59
CA VAL A 64 -9.43 -23.49 18.89
C VAL A 64 -9.33 -24.49 20.04
N GLU A 65 -9.97 -25.67 19.89
CA GLU A 65 -9.88 -26.73 20.90
C GLU A 65 -8.44 -27.25 21.07
N GLU A 66 -7.69 -27.42 19.98
CA GLU A 66 -6.29 -27.85 20.01
C GLU A 66 -5.40 -26.81 20.68
N GLN A 67 -5.56 -25.53 20.34
CA GLN A 67 -4.84 -24.43 20.97
C GLN A 67 -5.09 -24.34 22.49
N LEU A 68 -6.33 -24.52 22.93
CA LEU A 68 -6.67 -24.59 24.35
C LEU A 68 -6.03 -25.78 25.05
N ARG A 69 -6.05 -26.95 24.43
CA ARG A 69 -5.40 -28.15 24.96
C ARG A 69 -3.89 -27.96 25.14
N ASP A 70 -3.24 -27.33 24.19
CA ASP A 70 -1.80 -27.08 24.25
C ASP A 70 -1.47 -26.02 25.31
N ALA A 71 -2.26 -24.96 25.41
CA ALA A 71 -2.09 -23.96 26.45
C ALA A 71 -2.33 -24.53 27.85
N MET A 72 -3.33 -25.40 28.05
CA MET A 72 -3.55 -26.13 29.29
C MET A 72 -2.39 -27.09 29.63
N ARG A 73 -1.79 -27.74 28.63
CA ARG A 73 -0.59 -28.56 28.83
C ARG A 73 0.60 -27.73 29.31
N GLN A 74 0.82 -26.57 28.73
CA GLN A 74 1.89 -25.65 29.14
C GLN A 74 1.68 -25.11 30.56
N GLN A 75 0.46 -24.76 30.93
CA GLN A 75 0.13 -24.34 32.30
C GLN A 75 0.45 -25.44 33.32
N ILE A 76 0.06 -26.67 33.04
CA ILE A 76 0.34 -27.84 33.87
C ILE A 76 1.86 -28.09 34.04
N LEU A 77 2.63 -27.96 32.94
CA LEU A 77 4.08 -28.10 32.94
C LEU A 77 4.78 -26.97 33.70
N ALA A 78 4.27 -25.75 33.67
CA ALA A 78 4.80 -24.61 34.42
C ALA A 78 4.56 -24.76 35.93
N GLU A 79 3.48 -25.40 36.35
CA GLU A 79 3.21 -25.73 37.75
C GLU A 79 4.12 -26.86 38.27
N GLU A 80 4.55 -27.80 37.42
CA GLU A 80 5.45 -28.90 37.77
C GLU A 80 6.92 -28.49 37.98
N LYS A 81 7.41 -27.43 37.33
CA LYS A 81 8.81 -26.99 37.36
C LYS A 81 8.96 -25.49 37.54
N PRO A 82 8.80 -24.93 38.73
CA PRO A 82 8.90 -23.50 38.95
C PRO A 82 10.30 -22.89 38.82
N ALA A 83 11.35 -23.65 38.49
CA ALA A 83 12.76 -23.22 38.59
C ALA A 83 13.62 -23.47 37.34
N VAL A 84 13.05 -23.77 36.18
CA VAL A 84 13.82 -23.85 34.92
C VAL A 84 13.26 -22.83 33.94
N PHE A 85 14.07 -21.80 33.64
CA PHE A 85 13.83 -20.87 32.51
C PHE A 85 13.69 -21.71 31.24
N LEU A 86 12.47 -21.91 30.79
CA LEU A 86 12.21 -22.43 29.45
C LEU A 86 12.46 -21.28 28.48
N ASP A 87 13.48 -21.41 27.64
CA ASP A 87 13.76 -20.58 26.50
C ASP A 87 12.58 -20.73 25.50
N ILE A 88 11.71 -19.71 25.49
CA ILE A 88 10.53 -19.65 24.61
C ILE A 88 10.85 -18.98 23.26
N SER A 89 12.14 -18.76 22.93
CA SER A 89 12.55 -18.15 21.66
C SER A 89 12.29 -19.02 20.42
N GLY A 90 11.95 -20.32 20.60
CA GLY A 90 11.70 -21.28 19.51
C GLY A 90 10.24 -21.42 19.03
N LEU A 91 9.26 -20.71 19.61
CA LEU A 91 7.82 -20.91 19.34
C LEU A 91 7.16 -19.82 18.47
N SER A 92 7.95 -18.96 17.81
CA SER A 92 7.43 -17.83 17.02
C SER A 92 7.03 -18.12 15.58
N ASP A 93 7.10 -19.36 15.08
CA ASP A 93 6.89 -19.69 13.65
C ASP A 93 5.57 -20.43 13.34
N GLN A 94 4.46 -20.11 14.04
CA GLN A 94 3.13 -20.53 13.56
C GLN A 94 2.44 -19.37 12.84
N LYS A 95 2.56 -19.37 11.52
CA LYS A 95 2.04 -18.33 10.60
C LYS A 95 0.51 -18.18 10.53
N ASP A 96 -0.30 -19.04 11.18
CA ASP A 96 -1.75 -19.08 10.99
C ASP A 96 -2.55 -19.34 12.28
N GLY A 97 -2.39 -18.53 13.30
CA GLY A 97 -3.27 -18.61 14.48
C GLY A 97 -2.83 -17.65 15.58
N LEU A 98 -3.78 -16.88 16.12
CA LEU A 98 -3.55 -16.06 17.29
C LEU A 98 -3.33 -17.00 18.50
N PRO A 99 -2.20 -16.95 19.22
CA PRO A 99 -1.96 -17.83 20.35
C PRO A 99 -2.92 -17.48 21.49
N VAL A 100 -3.55 -18.50 22.08
CA VAL A 100 -4.27 -18.36 23.35
C VAL A 100 -3.28 -17.89 24.40
N LYS A 101 -3.49 -16.70 24.97
CA LYS A 101 -2.56 -16.14 25.95
C LYS A 101 -2.68 -16.90 27.28
N LEU A 102 -1.55 -17.18 27.94
CA LEU A 102 -1.54 -17.78 29.28
C LEU A 102 -2.33 -16.95 30.31
N SER A 103 -2.39 -15.62 30.13
CA SER A 103 -3.21 -14.71 30.94
C SER A 103 -4.70 -15.01 30.85
N ASP A 104 -5.19 -15.36 29.64
CA ASP A 104 -6.60 -15.65 29.40
C ASP A 104 -7.00 -16.97 30.06
N LEU A 105 -6.08 -17.95 30.09
CA LEU A 105 -6.28 -19.22 30.79
C LEU A 105 -6.27 -19.09 32.31
N LYS A 106 -5.45 -18.21 32.88
CA LYS A 106 -5.47 -17.92 34.33
C LYS A 106 -6.80 -17.28 34.73
N ALA A 107 -7.28 -16.30 33.97
CA ALA A 107 -8.58 -15.67 34.20
C ALA A 107 -9.74 -16.68 34.07
N LEU A 108 -9.67 -17.62 33.12
CA LEU A 108 -10.65 -18.68 32.92
C LEU A 108 -10.56 -19.79 34.01
N SER A 109 -9.40 -20.03 34.60
CA SER A 109 -9.25 -21.02 35.66
C SER A 109 -9.73 -20.54 37.03
N GLU A 110 -9.70 -19.23 37.28
CA GLU A 110 -10.18 -18.57 38.49
C GLU A 110 -11.66 -18.26 38.50
N THR A 111 -12.29 -18.27 37.32
CA THR A 111 -13.74 -18.05 37.16
C THR A 111 -14.43 -19.38 36.80
N THR A 112 -15.67 -19.57 37.27
CA THR A 112 -16.56 -20.67 36.86
C THR A 112 -17.05 -20.52 35.40
N LEU A 113 -16.35 -19.76 34.57
CA LEU A 113 -16.71 -19.51 33.17
C LEU A 113 -16.62 -20.80 32.36
N ASP A 114 -17.68 -21.06 31.62
CA ASP A 114 -17.79 -22.17 30.69
C ASP A 114 -16.84 -21.93 29.49
N TYR A 115 -15.84 -22.78 29.30
CA TYR A 115 -14.94 -22.76 28.15
C TYR A 115 -15.68 -22.76 26.80
N THR A 116 -16.94 -23.15 26.79
CA THR A 116 -17.81 -23.14 25.62
C THR A 116 -17.95 -21.72 25.03
N GLU A 117 -18.22 -20.73 25.86
CA GLU A 117 -18.40 -19.36 25.41
C GLU A 117 -17.08 -18.79 24.84
N TYR A 118 -15.96 -19.05 25.50
CA TYR A 118 -14.65 -18.67 25.00
C TYR A 118 -14.34 -19.30 23.64
N VAL A 119 -14.60 -20.62 23.49
CA VAL A 119 -14.38 -21.31 22.22
C VAL A 119 -15.23 -20.73 21.11
N LEU A 120 -16.50 -20.42 21.37
CA LEU A 120 -17.40 -19.83 20.40
C LEU A 120 -16.95 -18.43 19.95
N GLN A 121 -16.48 -17.60 20.89
CA GLN A 121 -15.97 -16.28 20.56
C GLN A 121 -14.66 -16.35 19.75
N GLU A 122 -13.73 -17.24 20.10
CA GLU A 122 -12.50 -17.43 19.34
C GLU A 122 -12.76 -18.09 17.97
N MET A 123 -13.73 -18.99 17.87
CA MET A 123 -14.18 -19.51 16.56
C MET A 123 -14.70 -18.38 15.67
N LYS A 124 -15.57 -17.52 16.19
CA LYS A 124 -16.10 -16.37 15.47
C LYS A 124 -14.98 -15.44 15.00
N ARG A 125 -14.00 -15.16 15.88
CA ARG A 125 -12.84 -14.33 15.59
C ARG A 125 -11.95 -14.97 14.50
N LEU A 126 -11.70 -16.26 14.59
CA LEU A 126 -10.88 -17.01 13.65
C LEU A 126 -11.52 -17.10 12.26
N LEU A 127 -12.84 -17.28 12.21
CA LEU A 127 -13.63 -17.29 10.98
C LEU A 127 -13.70 -15.90 10.35
N ALA A 128 -13.93 -14.85 11.14
CA ALA A 128 -13.89 -13.48 10.68
C ALA A 128 -12.50 -13.13 10.11
N HIS A 129 -11.42 -13.51 10.79
CA HIS A 129 -10.05 -13.31 10.32
C HIS A 129 -9.75 -14.12 9.03
N ARG A 130 -10.24 -15.36 8.93
CA ARG A 130 -10.10 -16.19 7.71
C ARG A 130 -10.90 -15.65 6.53
N SER A 131 -12.04 -15.01 6.81
CA SER A 131 -12.89 -14.35 5.83
C SER A 131 -12.40 -12.96 5.46
N GLN A 132 -11.51 -12.36 6.26
CA GLN A 132 -10.87 -11.10 5.91
C GLN A 132 -10.07 -11.31 4.62
N ARG A 133 -10.40 -10.53 3.60
CA ARG A 133 -9.66 -10.49 2.34
C ARG A 133 -8.19 -10.19 2.68
N GLN A 134 -7.24 -10.93 2.11
CA GLN A 134 -5.81 -10.64 2.30
C GLN A 134 -5.48 -9.19 1.88
N MET A 135 -6.13 -8.70 0.81
CA MET A 135 -6.12 -7.29 0.44
C MET A 135 -7.33 -6.59 1.05
N GLN A 136 -7.09 -5.61 1.91
CA GLN A 136 -8.12 -4.85 2.61
C GLN A 136 -7.86 -3.35 2.56
N ARG A 137 -8.91 -2.54 2.77
CA ARG A 137 -8.78 -1.11 2.93
C ARG A 137 -7.97 -0.80 4.18
N VAL A 138 -7.09 0.20 4.09
CA VAL A 138 -6.34 0.72 5.23
C VAL A 138 -6.48 2.24 5.31
N ILE A 139 -6.36 2.80 6.50
CA ILE A 139 -6.27 4.25 6.70
C ILE A 139 -4.79 4.64 6.61
N ASN A 140 -4.46 5.47 5.63
CA ASN A 140 -3.12 6.01 5.47
C ASN A 140 -2.93 7.22 6.40
N ALA A 141 -2.24 7.03 7.50
CA ALA A 141 -1.83 8.08 8.44
C ALA A 141 -0.31 8.32 8.40
N THR A 142 0.37 8.01 7.27
CA THR A 142 1.81 8.23 7.10
C THR A 142 2.17 9.64 6.66
N GLY A 143 1.20 10.41 6.13
CA GLY A 143 1.45 11.70 5.50
C GLY A 143 1.98 11.64 4.07
N VAL A 144 2.32 10.46 3.54
CA VAL A 144 2.78 10.27 2.17
C VAL A 144 1.58 10.08 1.25
N ILE A 145 1.29 11.07 0.38
CA ILE A 145 0.08 11.07 -0.47
C ILE A 145 0.11 9.89 -1.46
N LEU A 146 1.19 9.76 -2.22
CA LEU A 146 1.39 8.68 -3.20
C LEU A 146 2.27 7.56 -2.61
N HIS A 147 1.77 6.92 -1.54
CA HIS A 147 2.51 5.88 -0.84
C HIS A 147 2.60 4.60 -1.65
N THR A 148 3.80 4.18 -2.03
CA THR A 148 4.05 3.04 -2.93
C THR A 148 3.46 1.73 -2.42
N ASN A 149 3.61 1.44 -1.11
CA ASN A 149 3.13 0.19 -0.51
C ASN A 149 1.63 0.21 -0.18
N LEU A 150 0.96 1.37 -0.29
CA LEU A 150 -0.48 1.53 0.00
C LEU A 150 -1.32 1.78 -1.26
N GLY A 151 -0.79 1.41 -2.44
CA GLY A 151 -1.52 1.45 -3.70
C GLY A 151 -1.46 2.77 -4.46
N ARG A 152 -0.62 3.73 -4.03
CA ARG A 152 -0.42 5.04 -4.66
C ARG A 152 -1.70 5.89 -4.68
N ALA A 153 -2.12 6.40 -5.86
CA ALA A 153 -3.30 7.26 -5.98
C ALA A 153 -4.61 6.50 -5.71
N PRO A 154 -5.39 6.86 -4.69
CA PRO A 154 -6.74 6.34 -4.54
C PRO A 154 -7.68 7.01 -5.55
N LEU A 155 -8.67 6.26 -6.04
CA LEU A 155 -9.72 6.80 -6.90
C LEU A 155 -10.79 7.53 -6.09
N GLY A 156 -11.45 8.52 -6.68
CA GLY A 156 -12.57 9.24 -6.07
C GLY A 156 -13.82 8.38 -5.95
N ASP A 157 -14.62 8.59 -4.91
CA ASP A 157 -15.80 7.77 -4.62
C ASP A 157 -16.87 7.88 -5.72
N ARG A 158 -17.07 9.07 -6.30
CA ARG A 158 -17.96 9.27 -7.43
C ARG A 158 -17.49 8.50 -8.67
N LEU A 159 -16.19 8.62 -9.00
CA LEU A 159 -15.59 7.88 -10.11
C LEU A 159 -15.82 6.37 -9.94
N VAL A 160 -15.54 5.83 -8.75
CA VAL A 160 -15.73 4.40 -8.44
C VAL A 160 -17.21 4.00 -8.57
N SER A 161 -18.16 4.81 -8.10
CA SER A 161 -19.59 4.52 -8.22
C SER A 161 -20.05 4.43 -9.69
N GLU A 162 -19.50 5.27 -10.57
CA GLU A 162 -19.75 5.22 -12.02
C GLU A 162 -19.12 4.02 -12.72
N LEU A 163 -18.07 3.42 -12.15
CA LEU A 163 -17.44 2.19 -12.67
C LEU A 163 -18.26 0.92 -12.37
N ILE A 164 -19.04 0.89 -11.29
CA ILE A 164 -19.76 -0.32 -10.86
C ILE A 164 -20.62 -0.93 -11.98
N PRO A 165 -21.46 -0.16 -12.70
CA PRO A 165 -22.27 -0.70 -13.81
C PRO A 165 -21.41 -1.26 -14.95
N LEU A 166 -20.26 -0.65 -15.23
CA LEU A 166 -19.34 -1.09 -16.27
C LEU A 166 -18.61 -2.39 -15.86
N MET A 167 -18.38 -2.58 -14.54
CA MET A 167 -17.75 -3.78 -13.99
C MET A 167 -18.69 -4.98 -13.99
N THR A 168 -19.95 -4.76 -13.64
CA THR A 168 -20.96 -5.82 -13.47
C THR A 168 -21.70 -6.19 -14.75
N GLY A 169 -21.59 -5.35 -15.81
CA GLY A 169 -22.26 -5.55 -17.09
C GLY A 169 -21.30 -5.76 -18.28
N TYR A 170 -21.91 -5.97 -19.43
CA TYR A 170 -21.22 -5.85 -20.71
C TYR A 170 -20.96 -4.38 -21.04
N THR A 171 -19.88 -4.10 -21.78
CA THR A 171 -19.50 -2.74 -22.18
C THR A 171 -19.14 -2.71 -23.67
N ASN A 172 -19.16 -1.52 -24.23
CA ASN A 172 -18.70 -1.25 -25.59
C ASN A 172 -17.17 -1.13 -25.72
N LEU A 173 -16.40 -1.79 -24.86
CA LEU A 173 -14.94 -1.64 -24.75
C LEU A 173 -14.20 -1.66 -26.11
N GLU A 174 -14.59 -2.54 -27.01
CA GLU A 174 -14.04 -2.64 -28.37
C GLU A 174 -15.17 -2.61 -29.42
N MET A 175 -16.24 -1.87 -29.16
CA MET A 175 -17.36 -1.70 -30.10
C MET A 175 -17.70 -0.22 -30.26
N ASN A 176 -17.68 0.25 -31.49
CA ASN A 176 -18.19 1.56 -31.84
C ASN A 176 -19.73 1.49 -31.99
N LEU A 177 -20.44 2.20 -31.11
CA LEU A 177 -21.91 2.16 -31.03
C LEU A 177 -22.60 2.89 -32.18
N GLU A 178 -21.92 3.83 -32.88
CA GLU A 178 -22.50 4.58 -33.99
C GLU A 178 -22.62 3.73 -35.24
N ASN A 179 -21.63 2.88 -35.50
CA ASN A 179 -21.57 2.10 -36.76
C ASN A 179 -21.65 0.58 -36.55
N GLY A 180 -21.70 0.11 -35.27
CA GLY A 180 -21.78 -1.31 -34.89
C GLY A 180 -20.53 -2.12 -35.24
N LYS A 181 -19.41 -1.48 -35.60
CA LYS A 181 -18.16 -2.15 -35.95
C LYS A 181 -17.22 -2.23 -34.77
N ARG A 182 -16.19 -3.07 -34.90
CA ARG A 182 -15.11 -3.15 -33.92
C ARG A 182 -14.36 -1.82 -33.86
N GLY A 183 -14.24 -1.27 -32.63
CA GLY A 183 -13.43 -0.11 -32.30
C GLY A 183 -12.18 -0.50 -31.51
N SER A 184 -11.48 0.50 -31.01
CA SER A 184 -10.33 0.35 -30.12
C SER A 184 -10.72 0.74 -28.69
N ARG A 185 -10.20 0.02 -27.68
CA ARG A 185 -10.38 0.41 -26.28
C ARG A 185 -9.74 1.74 -25.92
N TYR A 186 -8.81 2.21 -26.74
CA TYR A 186 -8.15 3.51 -26.54
C TYR A 186 -9.03 4.67 -26.96
N ASP A 187 -10.01 4.44 -27.87
CA ASP A 187 -10.91 5.48 -28.38
C ASP A 187 -11.70 6.17 -27.26
N HIS A 188 -11.93 5.46 -26.13
CA HIS A 188 -12.69 6.00 -25.00
C HIS A 188 -12.01 7.18 -24.30
N PHE A 189 -10.69 7.21 -24.25
CA PHE A 189 -9.94 8.24 -23.50
C PHE A 189 -8.90 8.99 -24.34
N ALA A 190 -8.50 8.47 -25.50
CA ALA A 190 -7.41 9.04 -26.28
C ALA A 190 -7.71 10.46 -26.76
N GLU A 191 -8.92 10.74 -27.23
CA GLU A 191 -9.32 12.08 -27.69
C GLU A 191 -9.22 13.10 -26.56
N ASN A 192 -9.71 12.76 -25.36
CA ASN A 192 -9.66 13.64 -24.20
C ASN A 192 -8.23 13.84 -23.71
N LEU A 193 -7.39 12.80 -23.72
CA LEU A 193 -5.96 12.94 -23.45
C LEU A 193 -5.27 13.88 -24.46
N CYS A 194 -5.56 13.74 -25.74
CA CYS A 194 -5.02 14.62 -26.78
C CYS A 194 -5.42 16.08 -26.55
N LYS A 195 -6.70 16.33 -26.20
CA LYS A 195 -7.18 17.69 -25.87
C LYS A 195 -6.44 18.28 -24.66
N LEU A 196 -6.21 17.48 -23.62
CA LEU A 196 -5.54 17.93 -22.39
C LEU A 196 -4.04 18.13 -22.59
N THR A 197 -3.39 17.29 -23.37
CA THR A 197 -1.93 17.30 -23.50
C THR A 197 -1.41 18.08 -24.71
N GLY A 198 -2.26 18.29 -25.72
CA GLY A 198 -1.85 18.81 -27.02
C GLY A 198 -1.19 17.75 -27.93
N ALA A 199 -1.23 16.47 -27.55
CA ALA A 199 -0.71 15.37 -28.36
C ALA A 199 -1.61 15.12 -29.60
N GLU A 200 -1.01 14.59 -30.68
CA GLU A 200 -1.74 14.18 -31.87
C GLU A 200 -2.45 12.82 -31.68
N ALA A 201 -1.87 11.93 -30.84
CA ALA A 201 -2.43 10.64 -30.52
C ALA A 201 -1.99 10.20 -29.11
N ALA A 202 -2.79 9.33 -28.48
CA ALA A 202 -2.45 8.73 -27.18
C ALA A 202 -2.93 7.29 -27.10
N ILE A 203 -2.16 6.46 -26.39
CA ILE A 203 -2.50 5.07 -26.04
C ILE A 203 -2.11 4.77 -24.58
N ALA A 204 -2.59 3.66 -24.04
CA ALA A 204 -2.22 3.23 -22.70
C ALA A 204 -1.88 1.73 -22.63
N VAL A 205 -0.91 1.41 -21.78
CA VAL A 205 -0.46 0.06 -21.44
C VAL A 205 -0.51 -0.14 -19.92
N ASN A 206 -0.20 -1.34 -19.42
CA ASN A 206 -0.41 -1.75 -18.04
C ASN A 206 0.26 -0.84 -16.97
N ASN A 207 1.42 -0.27 -17.27
CA ASN A 207 2.15 0.65 -16.40
C ASN A 207 3.24 1.40 -17.19
N ASN A 208 3.86 2.40 -16.57
CA ASN A 208 4.86 3.23 -17.27
C ASN A 208 6.15 2.47 -17.63
N ALA A 209 6.54 1.44 -16.87
CA ALA A 209 7.67 0.59 -17.25
C ALA A 209 7.40 -0.14 -18.57
N ALA A 210 6.17 -0.64 -18.76
CA ALA A 210 5.72 -1.24 -20.00
C ALA A 210 5.63 -0.19 -21.15
N ALA A 211 5.27 1.06 -20.82
CA ALA A 211 5.24 2.15 -21.81
C ALA A 211 6.66 2.46 -22.34
N VAL A 212 7.64 2.61 -21.46
CA VAL A 212 9.04 2.83 -21.88
C VAL A 212 9.57 1.64 -22.66
N LEU A 213 9.32 0.41 -22.20
CA LEU A 213 9.76 -0.81 -22.89
C LEU A 213 9.19 -0.88 -24.30
N ILE A 214 7.87 -0.72 -24.48
CA ILE A 214 7.25 -0.83 -25.81
C ILE A 214 7.63 0.34 -26.73
N MET A 215 7.78 1.53 -26.17
CA MET A 215 8.23 2.72 -26.91
C MET A 215 9.63 2.46 -27.54
N LEU A 216 10.57 2.03 -26.74
CA LEU A 216 11.94 1.70 -27.20
C LEU A 216 11.94 0.48 -28.14
N THR A 217 11.20 -0.59 -27.80
CA THR A 217 11.12 -1.79 -28.66
C THR A 217 10.56 -1.48 -30.04
N ALA A 218 9.52 -0.67 -30.12
CA ALA A 218 8.89 -0.35 -31.39
C ALA A 218 9.64 0.67 -32.23
N LEU A 219 10.37 1.59 -31.59
CA LEU A 219 10.99 2.74 -32.27
C LEU A 219 12.49 2.62 -32.43
N ALA A 220 13.19 1.97 -31.51
CA ALA A 220 14.66 1.99 -31.41
C ALA A 220 15.33 0.60 -31.43
N SER A 221 14.56 -0.50 -31.51
CA SER A 221 15.14 -1.86 -31.54
C SER A 221 16.07 -2.04 -32.72
N GLY A 222 17.27 -2.58 -32.48
CA GLY A 222 18.34 -2.77 -33.48
C GLY A 222 19.20 -1.53 -33.71
N GLY A 223 18.85 -0.37 -33.13
CA GLY A 223 19.62 0.87 -33.19
C GLY A 223 20.15 1.31 -31.82
N GLU A 224 20.61 2.54 -31.76
CA GLU A 224 21.19 3.16 -30.57
C GLU A 224 20.19 4.14 -29.95
N THR A 225 20.10 4.11 -28.60
CA THR A 225 19.36 5.11 -27.82
C THR A 225 20.34 5.91 -26.97
N VAL A 226 20.40 7.23 -27.21
CA VAL A 226 21.30 8.14 -26.52
C VAL A 226 20.62 8.68 -25.28
N VAL A 227 21.27 8.52 -24.10
CA VAL A 227 20.73 8.89 -22.78
C VAL A 227 21.82 9.56 -21.94
N SER A 228 21.47 10.60 -21.17
CA SER A 228 22.37 11.19 -20.18
C SER A 228 22.71 10.21 -19.05
N ARG A 229 24.00 10.14 -18.66
CA ARG A 229 24.42 9.35 -17.48
C ARG A 229 23.72 9.78 -16.19
N GLY A 230 23.40 11.06 -16.03
CA GLY A 230 22.64 11.58 -14.91
C GLY A 230 21.18 11.12 -14.87
N GLU A 231 20.68 10.49 -15.95
CA GLU A 231 19.30 10.04 -16.11
C GLU A 231 19.14 8.51 -16.10
N LEU A 232 20.23 7.76 -15.84
CA LEU A 232 20.19 6.31 -15.72
C LEU A 232 19.63 5.87 -14.37
N VAL A 233 18.33 6.10 -14.19
CA VAL A 233 17.63 5.89 -12.92
C VAL A 233 17.38 4.41 -12.64
N GLU A 234 17.39 4.05 -11.34
CA GLU A 234 16.75 2.85 -10.82
C GLU A 234 15.51 3.27 -10.04
N ILE A 235 14.34 2.75 -10.42
CA ILE A 235 13.04 2.94 -9.74
C ILE A 235 12.68 1.66 -8.98
N GLY A 236 11.72 1.73 -8.06
CA GLY A 236 11.31 0.59 -7.23
C GLY A 236 11.11 -0.72 -8.01
N GLY A 237 11.51 -1.85 -7.41
CA GLY A 237 11.43 -3.16 -8.06
C GLY A 237 12.58 -3.48 -9.01
N LYS A 238 13.71 -2.77 -8.89
CA LYS A 238 14.91 -2.94 -9.75
C LYS A 238 14.66 -2.58 -11.22
N PHE A 239 13.70 -1.70 -11.50
CA PHE A 239 13.54 -1.13 -12.83
C PHE A 239 14.69 -0.15 -13.10
N ARG A 240 15.55 -0.46 -14.05
CA ARG A 240 16.73 0.32 -14.45
C ARG A 240 16.64 0.68 -15.91
N ILE A 241 16.91 1.91 -16.26
CA ILE A 241 16.91 2.36 -17.67
C ILE A 241 17.87 1.53 -18.54
N PRO A 242 19.13 1.22 -18.12
CA PRO A 242 20.01 0.35 -18.92
C PRO A 242 19.41 -1.04 -19.19
N ASP A 243 18.76 -1.65 -18.19
CA ASP A 243 18.15 -2.97 -18.36
C ASP A 243 16.95 -2.92 -19.32
N VAL A 244 16.16 -1.84 -19.28
CA VAL A 244 15.03 -1.62 -20.20
C VAL A 244 15.52 -1.41 -21.62
N CYS A 245 16.57 -0.62 -21.84
CA CYS A 245 17.20 -0.47 -23.16
C CYS A 245 17.66 -1.84 -23.69
N SER A 246 18.37 -2.61 -22.90
CA SER A 246 18.81 -3.95 -23.27
C SER A 246 17.63 -4.87 -23.62
N GLN A 247 16.58 -4.91 -22.80
CA GLN A 247 15.38 -5.74 -23.03
C GLN A 247 14.57 -5.30 -24.25
N SER A 248 14.60 -4.02 -24.61
CA SER A 248 13.92 -3.49 -25.79
C SER A 248 14.70 -3.76 -27.10
N GLY A 249 15.91 -4.29 -27.00
CA GLY A 249 16.77 -4.58 -28.16
C GLY A 249 17.47 -3.35 -28.72
N THR A 250 17.51 -2.21 -28.01
CA THR A 250 18.30 -1.04 -28.38
C THR A 250 19.63 -1.03 -27.66
N MET A 251 20.67 -0.49 -28.31
CA MET A 251 21.97 -0.26 -27.69
C MET A 251 21.95 1.06 -26.93
N LEU A 252 22.25 1.01 -25.62
CA LEU A 252 22.35 2.23 -24.81
C LEU A 252 23.66 2.96 -25.13
N VAL A 253 23.56 4.24 -25.47
CA VAL A 253 24.68 5.15 -25.64
C VAL A 253 24.62 6.23 -24.56
N GLU A 254 25.52 6.13 -23.58
CA GLU A 254 25.57 7.03 -22.44
C GLU A 254 26.38 8.29 -22.75
N VAL A 255 25.82 9.48 -22.48
CA VAL A 255 26.50 10.77 -22.75
C VAL A 255 26.64 11.61 -21.47
N GLY A 256 27.56 12.55 -21.51
CA GLY A 256 27.86 13.44 -20.39
C GLY A 256 28.46 12.73 -19.18
N THR A 257 28.21 13.28 -18.00
CA THR A 257 28.62 12.75 -16.69
C THR A 257 27.42 12.63 -15.76
N THR A 258 27.63 12.14 -14.53
CA THR A 258 26.55 11.98 -13.54
C THR A 258 25.78 13.28 -13.27
N ASN A 259 26.49 14.41 -13.22
CA ASN A 259 25.93 15.72 -12.79
C ASN A 259 25.89 16.77 -13.90
N ARG A 260 26.52 16.52 -15.05
CA ARG A 260 26.54 17.47 -16.18
C ARG A 260 26.45 16.76 -17.51
N THR A 261 25.48 17.18 -18.29
CA THR A 261 25.33 16.77 -19.69
C THR A 261 24.96 17.99 -20.52
N TYR A 262 25.74 18.25 -21.55
CA TYR A 262 25.56 19.37 -22.46
C TYR A 262 24.96 18.90 -23.78
N LEU A 263 24.47 19.82 -24.59
CA LEU A 263 23.93 19.52 -25.91
C LEU A 263 24.97 18.87 -26.82
N GLU A 264 26.22 19.38 -26.77
CA GLU A 264 27.34 18.84 -27.55
C GLU A 264 27.65 17.35 -27.22
N ASP A 265 27.35 16.90 -25.99
CA ASP A 265 27.54 15.48 -25.64
C ASP A 265 26.57 14.59 -26.45
N TYR A 266 25.34 15.04 -26.67
CA TYR A 266 24.38 14.34 -27.52
C TYR A 266 24.76 14.44 -29.00
N GLU A 267 25.17 15.62 -29.45
CA GLU A 267 25.56 15.85 -30.85
C GLU A 267 26.75 14.97 -31.27
N ASN A 268 27.73 14.85 -30.41
CA ASN A 268 28.94 14.06 -30.65
C ASN A 268 28.68 12.54 -30.58
N ALA A 269 27.60 12.11 -29.95
CA ALA A 269 27.25 10.70 -29.82
C ALA A 269 26.40 10.17 -30.98
N VAL A 270 25.90 11.05 -31.87
CA VAL A 270 25.05 10.63 -33.00
C VAL A 270 25.88 9.86 -34.02
N THR A 271 25.39 8.67 -34.37
CA THR A 271 25.90 7.81 -35.45
C THR A 271 24.81 7.53 -36.48
N GLU A 272 25.14 6.82 -37.55
CA GLU A 272 24.13 6.33 -38.52
C GLU A 272 23.15 5.32 -37.92
N ASN A 273 23.46 4.73 -36.76
CA ASN A 273 22.64 3.75 -36.04
C ASN A 273 21.79 4.41 -34.96
N THR A 274 21.91 5.70 -34.70
CA THR A 274 21.13 6.39 -33.68
C THR A 274 19.65 6.41 -34.03
N ALA A 275 18.83 5.70 -33.25
CA ALA A 275 17.41 5.51 -33.47
C ALA A 275 16.53 6.43 -32.61
N ALA A 276 17.00 6.88 -31.45
CA ALA A 276 16.26 7.78 -30.55
C ALA A 276 17.17 8.54 -29.58
N PHE A 277 16.76 9.73 -29.18
CA PHE A 277 17.17 10.36 -27.95
C PHE A 277 16.15 10.05 -26.86
N LEU A 278 16.60 9.66 -25.68
CA LEU A 278 15.72 9.41 -24.53
C LEU A 278 16.09 10.35 -23.38
N LYS A 279 15.15 11.17 -22.98
CA LYS A 279 15.20 12.02 -21.79
C LYS A 279 14.42 11.35 -20.66
N VAL A 280 15.05 11.12 -19.50
CA VAL A 280 14.40 10.46 -18.36
C VAL A 280 14.33 11.42 -17.18
N HIS A 281 13.12 11.61 -16.65
CA HIS A 281 12.92 12.43 -15.48
C HIS A 281 13.36 11.69 -14.20
N THR A 282 14.27 12.30 -13.42
CA THR A 282 14.80 11.76 -12.16
C THR A 282 13.78 11.88 -11.03
N SER A 283 12.68 11.11 -11.15
CA SER A 283 11.48 11.25 -10.30
C SER A 283 11.65 10.78 -8.85
N ASN A 284 12.73 10.09 -8.51
CA ASN A 284 12.95 9.48 -7.18
C ASN A 284 14.24 9.95 -6.48
N TYR A 285 15.06 10.76 -7.13
CA TYR A 285 16.23 11.40 -6.54
C TYR A 285 16.48 12.78 -7.14
N GLN A 286 17.33 13.58 -6.51
CA GLN A 286 17.74 14.89 -6.99
C GLN A 286 19.27 15.02 -6.87
N ILE A 287 19.91 15.48 -7.95
CA ILE A 287 21.31 15.87 -7.93
C ILE A 287 21.40 17.37 -7.67
N THR A 288 22.10 17.77 -6.62
CA THR A 288 22.25 19.15 -6.22
C THR A 288 23.70 19.61 -6.28
N GLY A 289 23.94 20.92 -6.47
CA GLY A 289 25.27 21.52 -6.55
C GLY A 289 25.63 21.94 -7.97
N PHE A 290 26.82 21.60 -8.43
CA PHE A 290 27.30 21.97 -9.78
C PHE A 290 26.70 21.03 -10.83
N THR A 291 25.45 21.22 -11.19
CA THR A 291 24.70 20.41 -12.17
C THR A 291 24.47 21.17 -13.46
N HIS A 292 24.26 20.43 -14.55
CA HIS A 292 23.81 20.97 -15.83
C HIS A 292 23.05 19.86 -16.59
N GLU A 293 21.93 20.22 -17.19
CA GLU A 293 21.15 19.36 -18.09
C GLU A 293 20.95 20.06 -19.43
N ALA A 294 21.04 19.32 -20.53
CA ALA A 294 20.69 19.84 -21.84
C ALA A 294 19.22 20.26 -21.87
N GLU A 295 18.94 21.47 -22.34
CA GLU A 295 17.58 21.99 -22.46
C GLU A 295 16.77 21.19 -23.49
N LEU A 296 15.52 20.84 -23.11
CA LEU A 296 14.69 19.95 -23.91
C LEU A 296 14.42 20.49 -25.32
N ALA A 297 14.20 21.80 -25.46
CA ALA A 297 13.92 22.42 -26.75
C ALA A 297 15.13 22.37 -27.70
N GLU A 298 16.33 22.64 -27.19
CA GLU A 298 17.57 22.55 -27.96
C GLU A 298 17.85 21.09 -28.37
N LEU A 299 17.62 20.14 -27.45
CA LEU A 299 17.75 18.72 -27.71
C LEU A 299 16.74 18.23 -28.77
N ALA A 300 15.50 18.73 -28.72
CA ALA A 300 14.49 18.44 -29.74
C ALA A 300 14.89 18.95 -31.12
N GLU A 301 15.36 20.19 -31.22
CA GLU A 301 15.83 20.78 -32.48
C GLU A 301 16.99 19.97 -33.06
N THR A 302 17.96 19.62 -32.22
CA THR A 302 19.11 18.79 -32.62
C THR A 302 18.69 17.41 -33.13
N ALA A 303 17.77 16.76 -32.44
CA ALA A 303 17.22 15.45 -32.82
C ALA A 303 16.46 15.54 -34.17
N HIS A 304 15.54 16.49 -34.29
CA HIS A 304 14.72 16.67 -35.48
C HIS A 304 15.51 17.03 -36.73
N ASN A 305 16.55 17.88 -36.62
CA ASN A 305 17.46 18.19 -37.72
C ASN A 305 18.19 16.95 -38.27
N ARG A 306 18.25 15.85 -37.50
CA ARG A 306 18.85 14.56 -37.87
C ARG A 306 17.80 13.47 -38.16
N GLY A 307 16.51 13.80 -38.08
CA GLY A 307 15.42 12.83 -38.25
C GLY A 307 15.28 11.83 -37.09
N ILE A 308 15.86 12.11 -35.93
CA ILE A 308 15.86 11.27 -34.73
C ILE A 308 14.68 11.70 -33.83
N PRO A 309 13.82 10.79 -33.34
CA PRO A 309 12.77 11.14 -32.39
C PRO A 309 13.35 11.42 -30.99
N LEU A 310 12.80 12.44 -30.31
CA LEU A 310 13.04 12.72 -28.90
C LEU A 310 11.93 12.10 -28.04
N LEU A 311 12.27 11.07 -27.30
CA LEU A 311 11.41 10.34 -26.39
C LEU A 311 11.62 10.83 -24.95
N VAL A 312 10.53 11.00 -24.19
CA VAL A 312 10.62 11.46 -22.81
C VAL A 312 9.89 10.50 -21.88
N ASP A 313 10.60 9.98 -20.88
CA ASP A 313 9.99 9.31 -19.72
C ASP A 313 9.79 10.32 -18.60
N LEU A 314 8.58 10.86 -18.47
CA LEU A 314 8.23 11.79 -17.40
C LEU A 314 7.99 11.06 -16.07
N GLY A 315 7.35 9.92 -16.11
CA GLY A 315 7.05 9.09 -14.93
C GLY A 315 5.98 9.66 -14.00
N SER A 316 6.05 10.94 -13.62
CA SER A 316 5.16 11.57 -12.62
C SER A 316 3.71 11.73 -13.10
N GLY A 317 3.48 11.97 -14.38
CA GLY A 317 2.15 12.11 -14.96
C GLY A 317 1.42 13.40 -14.61
N SER A 318 2.14 14.49 -14.35
CA SER A 318 1.51 15.78 -14.07
C SER A 318 0.86 16.37 -15.31
N LEU A 319 -0.43 16.69 -15.21
CA LEU A 319 -1.20 17.45 -16.22
C LEU A 319 -1.55 18.86 -15.73
N VAL A 320 -1.23 19.20 -14.50
CA VAL A 320 -1.49 20.51 -13.91
C VAL A 320 -0.23 21.02 -13.21
N ASP A 321 -0.09 22.35 -13.14
CA ASP A 321 0.99 22.96 -12.37
C ASP A 321 0.72 22.80 -10.86
N ILE A 322 1.48 21.95 -10.22
CA ILE A 322 1.37 21.70 -8.78
C ILE A 322 1.95 22.82 -7.92
N ALA A 323 2.59 23.84 -8.51
CA ALA A 323 3.05 25.03 -7.80
C ALA A 323 1.89 25.78 -7.13
N PHE A 324 0.67 25.65 -7.67
CA PHE A 324 -0.54 26.18 -7.04
C PHE A 324 -0.75 25.67 -5.61
N TYR A 325 -0.29 24.46 -5.29
CA TYR A 325 -0.38 23.86 -3.94
C TYR A 325 0.81 24.22 -3.04
N GLY A 326 1.69 25.13 -3.45
CA GLY A 326 2.87 25.54 -2.67
C GLY A 326 4.02 24.53 -2.73
N ILE A 327 4.06 23.72 -3.77
CA ILE A 327 5.15 22.78 -4.09
C ILE A 327 5.97 23.39 -5.24
N GLU A 328 7.29 23.15 -5.29
CA GLU A 328 8.06 23.51 -6.48
C GLU A 328 7.45 22.91 -7.75
N PRO A 329 7.46 23.63 -8.88
CA PRO A 329 6.87 23.18 -10.13
C PRO A 329 7.38 21.80 -10.55
N GLU A 330 6.49 21.01 -11.13
CA GLU A 330 6.81 19.75 -11.81
C GLU A 330 6.54 19.93 -13.30
N LYS A 331 7.39 19.41 -14.18
CA LYS A 331 7.18 19.48 -15.62
C LYS A 331 5.87 18.77 -15.97
N THR A 332 5.04 19.41 -16.78
CA THR A 332 3.79 18.83 -17.26
C THR A 332 3.99 18.15 -18.62
N VAL A 333 3.10 17.21 -18.96
CA VAL A 333 3.12 16.55 -20.27
C VAL A 333 2.98 17.57 -21.40
N GLN A 334 2.11 18.58 -21.23
CA GLN A 334 1.88 19.66 -22.20
C GLN A 334 3.15 20.47 -22.46
N GLU A 335 3.87 20.83 -21.41
CA GLU A 335 5.12 21.58 -21.52
C GLU A 335 6.20 20.81 -22.27
N LEU A 336 6.32 19.50 -22.02
CA LEU A 336 7.29 18.65 -22.69
C LEU A 336 6.99 18.52 -24.19
N LEU A 337 5.72 18.25 -24.55
CA LEU A 337 5.28 18.19 -25.94
C LEU A 337 5.48 19.54 -26.65
N LYS A 338 5.12 20.66 -25.99
CA LYS A 338 5.33 22.00 -26.53
C LYS A 338 6.80 22.33 -26.75
N LYS A 339 7.72 21.78 -25.93
CA LYS A 339 9.16 21.92 -26.08
C LYS A 339 9.76 20.97 -27.12
N GLY A 340 8.95 20.20 -27.82
CA GLY A 340 9.38 19.37 -28.94
C GLY A 340 9.62 17.88 -28.63
N ALA A 341 9.17 17.38 -27.47
CA ALA A 341 9.15 15.94 -27.28
C ALA A 341 8.21 15.27 -28.29
N ASP A 342 8.67 14.23 -28.99
CA ASP A 342 7.85 13.48 -29.95
C ASP A 342 6.88 12.53 -29.26
N ILE A 343 7.31 11.91 -28.15
CA ILE A 343 6.47 11.09 -27.28
C ILE A 343 6.84 11.37 -25.83
N VAL A 344 5.83 11.50 -24.99
CA VAL A 344 5.96 11.51 -23.53
C VAL A 344 5.27 10.29 -22.96
N SER A 345 5.99 9.49 -22.15
CA SER A 345 5.44 8.40 -21.36
C SER A 345 5.25 8.82 -19.91
N PHE A 346 4.15 8.39 -19.27
CA PHE A 346 3.85 8.74 -17.88
C PHE A 346 2.88 7.78 -17.19
N SER A 347 2.88 7.81 -15.84
CA SER A 347 2.06 6.93 -15.01
C SER A 347 0.66 7.49 -14.76
N GLY A 348 -0.37 6.63 -14.80
CA GLY A 348 -1.74 7.00 -14.47
C GLY A 348 -2.01 7.08 -12.96
N ASP A 349 -1.32 6.29 -12.15
CA ASP A 349 -1.53 6.13 -10.70
C ASP A 349 -0.65 7.01 -9.81
N LYS A 350 -0.07 8.06 -10.40
CA LYS A 350 0.72 9.07 -9.68
C LYS A 350 -0.01 10.41 -9.67
N LEU A 351 0.63 11.49 -10.19
CA LEU A 351 0.02 12.82 -10.20
C LEU A 351 -1.22 12.94 -11.08
N LEU A 352 -1.39 12.07 -12.07
CA LEU A 352 -2.67 11.99 -12.80
C LEU A 352 -3.83 11.63 -11.85
N GLY A 353 -3.57 10.89 -10.76
CA GLY A 353 -4.58 10.51 -9.77
C GLY A 353 -5.60 9.48 -10.27
N GLY A 354 -5.27 8.74 -11.31
CA GLY A 354 -6.09 7.71 -11.96
C GLY A 354 -5.65 6.27 -11.62
N PRO A 355 -6.07 5.29 -12.43
CA PRO A 355 -5.68 3.89 -12.28
C PRO A 355 -4.22 3.68 -12.68
N GLN A 356 -3.64 2.55 -12.25
CA GLN A 356 -2.33 2.14 -12.77
C GLN A 356 -2.42 1.96 -14.29
N ALA A 357 -1.67 2.77 -15.03
CA ALA A 357 -1.48 2.70 -16.46
C ALA A 357 -0.15 3.34 -16.83
N GLY A 358 0.42 2.94 -17.95
CA GLY A 358 1.48 3.67 -18.65
C GLY A 358 0.89 4.33 -19.88
N ILE A 359 0.88 5.64 -19.90
CA ILE A 359 0.29 6.42 -20.99
C ILE A 359 1.41 6.89 -21.92
N LEU A 360 1.19 6.79 -23.21
CA LEU A 360 2.05 7.30 -24.27
C LEU A 360 1.25 8.33 -25.05
N ALA A 361 1.71 9.58 -25.08
CA ALA A 361 1.07 10.68 -25.80
C ALA A 361 2.10 11.41 -26.65
N GLY A 362 1.77 11.74 -27.90
CA GLY A 362 2.70 12.43 -28.80
C GLY A 362 2.28 12.37 -30.25
N ARG A 363 3.28 12.30 -31.13
CA ARG A 363 3.10 12.26 -32.61
C ARG A 363 2.33 11.03 -33.05
N LYS A 364 1.37 11.22 -33.90
CA LYS A 364 0.45 10.19 -34.40
C LYS A 364 1.17 9.03 -35.09
N ASP A 365 2.11 9.33 -36.00
CA ASP A 365 2.85 8.33 -36.76
C ASP A 365 3.64 7.37 -35.87
N LEU A 366 4.26 7.90 -34.81
CA LEU A 366 5.01 7.11 -33.83
C LEU A 366 4.08 6.29 -32.91
N ILE A 367 2.99 6.89 -32.44
CA ILE A 367 1.98 6.19 -31.64
C ILE A 367 1.32 5.05 -32.45
N GLU A 368 1.03 5.27 -33.75
CA GLU A 368 0.52 4.23 -34.61
C GLU A 368 1.52 3.08 -34.79
N LYS A 369 2.81 3.39 -34.97
CA LYS A 369 3.88 2.37 -35.06
C LYS A 369 3.94 1.51 -33.79
N ILE A 370 3.87 2.14 -32.60
CA ILE A 370 3.81 1.44 -31.31
C ILE A 370 2.55 0.57 -31.22
N SER A 371 1.38 1.11 -31.56
CA SER A 371 0.09 0.44 -31.42
C SER A 371 -0.02 -0.85 -32.26
N ARG A 372 0.70 -0.91 -33.38
CA ARG A 372 0.75 -2.07 -34.28
C ARG A 372 1.76 -3.15 -33.83
N HIS A 373 2.62 -2.85 -32.84
CA HIS A 373 3.63 -3.78 -32.39
C HIS A 373 2.98 -5.00 -31.69
N PRO A 374 3.42 -6.26 -31.96
CA PRO A 374 2.82 -7.47 -31.37
C PRO A 374 2.76 -7.47 -29.84
N LEU A 375 3.76 -6.90 -29.16
CA LEU A 375 3.80 -6.80 -27.68
C LEU A 375 2.64 -5.98 -27.11
N MET A 376 2.00 -5.10 -27.88
CA MET A 376 0.82 -4.37 -27.43
C MET A 376 -0.32 -5.29 -26.98
N ARG A 377 -0.37 -6.51 -27.54
CA ARG A 377 -1.34 -7.52 -27.08
C ARG A 377 -1.07 -8.00 -25.66
N ALA A 378 0.20 -8.15 -25.28
CA ALA A 378 0.61 -8.58 -23.95
C ALA A 378 0.52 -7.44 -22.92
N LEU A 379 0.80 -6.20 -23.33
CA LEU A 379 0.84 -5.01 -22.48
C LEU A 379 -0.50 -4.26 -22.37
N ARG A 380 -1.54 -4.78 -22.97
CA ARG A 380 -2.85 -4.16 -23.13
C ARG A 380 -3.55 -3.99 -21.79
N ILE A 381 -4.07 -2.79 -21.49
CA ILE A 381 -4.90 -2.54 -20.30
C ILE A 381 -6.23 -3.33 -20.38
N ASP A 382 -6.78 -3.67 -19.24
CA ASP A 382 -8.08 -4.32 -19.08
C ASP A 382 -9.25 -3.31 -19.15
N LYS A 383 -10.51 -3.82 -19.03
CA LYS A 383 -11.70 -2.96 -19.10
C LYS A 383 -11.85 -2.03 -17.90
N PHE A 384 -11.36 -2.44 -16.71
CA PHE A 384 -11.48 -1.64 -15.49
C PHE A 384 -10.53 -0.45 -15.57
N THR A 385 -9.29 -0.70 -15.96
CA THR A 385 -8.28 0.34 -16.19
C THR A 385 -8.72 1.31 -17.28
N ALA A 386 -9.26 0.80 -18.40
CA ALA A 386 -9.74 1.66 -19.49
C ALA A 386 -10.89 2.57 -19.05
N ALA A 387 -11.89 2.03 -18.36
CA ALA A 387 -13.02 2.79 -17.86
C ALA A 387 -12.61 3.81 -16.76
N ALA A 388 -11.74 3.41 -15.86
CA ALA A 388 -11.24 4.31 -14.82
C ALA A 388 -10.39 5.44 -15.41
N LEU A 389 -9.57 5.15 -16.42
CA LEU A 389 -8.76 6.16 -17.11
C LEU A 389 -9.64 7.15 -17.88
N ASP A 390 -10.66 6.69 -18.62
CA ASP A 390 -11.64 7.53 -19.30
C ASP A 390 -12.29 8.51 -18.31
N LYS A 391 -12.79 8.00 -17.17
CA LYS A 391 -13.41 8.84 -16.14
C LYS A 391 -12.43 9.81 -15.51
N THR A 392 -11.20 9.37 -15.20
CA THR A 392 -10.16 10.25 -14.65
C THR A 392 -9.86 11.41 -15.60
N VAL A 393 -9.64 11.11 -16.87
CA VAL A 393 -9.31 12.12 -17.89
C VAL A 393 -10.49 13.10 -18.10
N SER A 394 -11.73 12.61 -18.03
CA SER A 394 -12.92 13.46 -18.15
C SER A 394 -13.01 14.51 -17.03
N ILE A 395 -12.57 14.18 -15.79
CA ILE A 395 -12.56 15.12 -14.66
C ILE A 395 -11.65 16.33 -14.94
N TYR A 396 -10.53 16.12 -15.63
CA TYR A 396 -9.61 17.21 -16.00
C TYR A 396 -10.18 18.21 -17.01
N LEU A 397 -11.19 17.81 -17.78
CA LEU A 397 -11.89 18.70 -18.73
C LEU A 397 -12.94 19.56 -18.06
N ASP A 398 -13.32 19.26 -16.82
CA ASP A 398 -14.34 19.97 -16.05
C ASP A 398 -13.67 20.90 -15.03
N GLU A 399 -13.64 22.18 -15.33
CA GLU A 399 -12.97 23.18 -14.50
C GLU A 399 -13.54 23.20 -13.06
N GLY A 400 -12.66 23.19 -12.05
CA GLY A 400 -13.00 23.27 -10.65
C GLY A 400 -13.48 21.96 -10.01
N GLN A 401 -13.43 20.82 -10.71
CA GLN A 401 -13.76 19.51 -10.13
C GLN A 401 -12.53 18.73 -9.62
N LEU A 402 -11.33 19.12 -10.03
CA LEU A 402 -10.11 18.35 -9.78
C LEU A 402 -9.89 18.03 -8.31
N GLU A 403 -9.94 19.02 -7.42
CA GLU A 403 -9.75 18.82 -5.97
C GLU A 403 -10.89 18.07 -5.29
N LYS A 404 -12.11 18.10 -5.87
CA LYS A 404 -13.26 17.42 -5.31
C LYS A 404 -13.30 15.93 -5.69
N GLU A 405 -12.88 15.63 -6.91
CA GLU A 405 -13.06 14.32 -7.54
C GLU A 405 -11.79 13.46 -7.53
N ILE A 406 -10.60 14.09 -7.52
CA ILE A 406 -9.32 13.37 -7.49
C ILE A 406 -8.67 13.50 -6.11
N PRO A 407 -8.64 12.43 -5.32
CA PRO A 407 -8.16 12.46 -3.93
C PRO A 407 -6.73 12.97 -3.75
N VAL A 408 -5.86 12.79 -4.74
CA VAL A 408 -4.48 13.29 -4.70
C VAL A 408 -4.48 14.81 -4.56
N TYR A 409 -5.30 15.51 -5.35
CA TYR A 409 -5.40 16.98 -5.31
C TYR A 409 -6.18 17.50 -4.10
N ASP A 410 -7.24 16.78 -3.65
CA ASP A 410 -7.88 17.09 -2.36
C ASP A 410 -6.87 17.05 -1.21
N MET A 411 -6.05 15.99 -1.15
CA MET A 411 -5.00 15.90 -0.12
C MET A 411 -3.94 17.00 -0.25
N MET A 412 -3.56 17.41 -1.47
CA MET A 412 -2.60 18.51 -1.68
C MET A 412 -3.16 19.86 -1.26
N SER A 413 -4.43 20.15 -1.55
CA SER A 413 -5.09 21.45 -1.31
C SER A 413 -5.36 21.75 0.17
N ARG A 414 -5.27 20.74 1.05
CA ARG A 414 -5.59 20.88 2.48
C ARG A 414 -4.60 21.80 3.18
N SER A 415 -5.10 22.88 3.80
CA SER A 415 -4.26 23.81 4.55
C SER A 415 -3.74 23.21 5.87
N ALA A 416 -2.57 23.65 6.32
CA ALA A 416 -1.98 23.22 7.59
C ALA A 416 -2.92 23.49 8.79
N GLU A 417 -3.68 24.60 8.76
CA GLU A 417 -4.65 24.98 9.80
C GLU A 417 -5.81 23.97 9.88
N LYS A 418 -6.33 23.51 8.73
CA LYS A 418 -7.37 22.47 8.69
C LYS A 418 -6.85 21.15 9.27
N LEU A 419 -5.63 20.75 8.89
CA LEU A 419 -5.00 19.53 9.40
C LEU A 419 -4.74 19.61 10.90
N LYS A 420 -4.26 20.75 11.38
CA LYS A 420 -4.05 21.00 12.82
C LYS A 420 -5.36 20.95 13.61
N ARG A 421 -6.45 21.51 13.07
CA ARG A 421 -7.78 21.41 13.72
C ARG A 421 -8.24 19.96 13.83
N ASN A 422 -8.04 19.12 12.79
CA ASN A 422 -8.38 17.71 12.84
C ASN A 422 -7.56 16.95 13.89
N ALA A 423 -6.25 17.23 13.97
CA ALA A 423 -5.38 16.63 14.97
C ALA A 423 -5.77 17.02 16.40
N LEU A 424 -6.08 18.31 16.63
CA LEU A 424 -6.54 18.81 17.94
C LEU A 424 -7.89 18.24 18.33
N TRP A 425 -8.82 18.11 17.39
CA TRP A 425 -10.10 17.49 17.62
C TRP A 425 -9.92 16.01 18.03
N LEU A 426 -9.12 15.24 17.28
CA LEU A 426 -8.85 13.85 17.60
C LEU A 426 -8.15 13.70 18.96
N MET A 427 -7.17 14.57 19.27
CA MET A 427 -6.53 14.61 20.58
C MET A 427 -7.54 14.84 21.70
N GLY A 428 -8.44 15.82 21.56
CA GLY A 428 -9.49 16.13 22.55
C GLY A 428 -10.42 14.95 22.82
N GLU A 429 -10.76 14.18 21.78
CA GLU A 429 -11.61 12.99 21.89
C GLU A 429 -10.90 11.79 22.57
N LEU A 430 -9.56 11.81 22.61
CA LEU A 430 -8.73 10.75 23.20
C LEU A 430 -8.12 11.13 24.56
N LEU A 431 -8.32 12.36 25.04
CA LEU A 431 -7.86 12.79 26.37
C LEU A 431 -8.75 12.22 27.45
N PHE A 432 -8.17 11.48 28.41
CA PHE A 432 -8.82 10.98 29.62
C PHE A 432 -7.95 11.31 30.84
N GLU A 433 -8.60 11.54 31.98
CA GLU A 433 -7.95 11.55 33.29
C GLU A 433 -7.32 10.16 33.49
N ASP A 434 -6.13 10.05 34.01
CA ASP A 434 -5.37 8.80 34.22
C ASP A 434 -4.90 8.06 32.92
N SER A 435 -4.72 8.78 31.82
CA SER A 435 -4.19 8.18 30.60
C SER A 435 -2.77 7.61 30.80
N ALA A 436 -2.53 6.38 30.33
CA ALA A 436 -1.21 5.78 30.24
C ALA A 436 -0.38 6.36 29.05
N TYR A 437 -0.98 7.26 28.26
CA TYR A 437 -0.39 7.82 27.05
C TYR A 437 -0.28 9.33 27.12
N GLU A 438 0.83 9.85 26.59
CA GLU A 438 1.00 11.26 26.29
C GLU A 438 0.57 11.51 24.84
N LEU A 439 -0.26 12.52 24.65
CA LEU A 439 -0.75 12.96 23.35
C LEU A 439 -0.25 14.38 23.07
N ALA A 440 0.20 14.63 21.85
CA ALA A 440 0.60 15.95 21.40
C ALA A 440 0.20 16.19 19.93
N VAL A 441 0.01 17.45 19.57
CA VAL A 441 -0.19 17.85 18.17
C VAL A 441 1.03 18.63 17.70
N THR A 442 1.62 18.19 16.61
CA THR A 442 2.82 18.83 16.04
C THR A 442 2.61 19.25 14.60
N SER A 443 3.34 20.28 14.18
CA SER A 443 3.44 20.66 12.77
C SER A 443 4.46 19.78 12.08
N THR A 444 4.13 19.28 10.90
CA THR A 444 4.95 18.34 10.13
C THR A 444 5.15 18.83 8.70
N ARG A 445 5.91 18.08 7.93
CA ARG A 445 6.05 18.26 6.49
C ARG A 445 5.79 16.92 5.79
N ASN A 446 4.75 16.90 4.97
CA ASN A 446 4.27 15.69 4.31
C ASN A 446 4.81 15.60 2.88
N PRO A 447 5.51 14.52 2.49
CA PRO A 447 5.94 14.33 1.12
C PRO A 447 4.75 13.97 0.21
N VAL A 448 4.83 14.39 -1.05
CA VAL A 448 3.83 13.97 -2.05
C VAL A 448 3.97 12.47 -2.30
N GLY A 449 5.19 11.98 -2.48
CA GLY A 449 5.45 10.54 -2.59
C GLY A 449 6.64 10.19 -3.47
N GLY A 450 7.09 8.95 -3.36
CA GLY A 450 8.18 8.43 -4.14
C GLY A 450 7.84 8.29 -5.63
N GLY A 451 8.80 8.64 -6.48
CA GLY A 451 8.67 8.55 -7.93
C GLY A 451 7.86 9.68 -8.59
N THR A 452 7.71 10.83 -7.90
CA THR A 452 7.07 12.03 -8.45
C THR A 452 7.88 13.30 -8.20
N THR A 453 8.03 13.68 -6.94
CA THR A 453 8.57 14.99 -6.54
C THR A 453 9.59 14.80 -5.42
N PRO A 454 10.84 14.38 -5.72
CA PRO A 454 11.84 14.07 -4.70
C PRO A 454 12.17 15.32 -3.87
N GLY A 455 12.19 15.15 -2.53
CA GLY A 455 12.50 16.22 -1.59
C GLY A 455 11.40 17.28 -1.39
N LYS A 456 10.33 17.28 -2.19
CA LYS A 456 9.24 18.26 -2.10
C LYS A 456 8.21 17.84 -1.05
N THR A 457 7.83 18.78 -0.16
CA THR A 457 6.93 18.50 0.96
C THR A 457 5.92 19.62 1.16
N LEU A 458 4.75 19.27 1.68
CA LEU A 458 3.67 20.19 2.06
C LEU A 458 3.63 20.41 3.58
N PRO A 459 3.28 21.60 4.07
CA PRO A 459 3.06 21.85 5.49
C PRO A 459 1.94 20.95 6.04
N GLY A 460 2.19 20.17 7.09
CA GLY A 460 1.27 19.18 7.66
C GLY A 460 1.03 19.37 9.15
N ALA A 461 0.23 18.48 9.72
CA ALA A 461 0.05 18.32 11.15
C ALA A 461 -0.24 16.85 11.49
N ALA A 462 0.29 16.38 12.61
CA ALA A 462 0.09 15.05 13.11
C ALA A 462 -0.38 15.04 14.56
N LEU A 463 -1.16 14.03 14.92
CA LEU A 463 -1.32 13.58 16.29
C LEU A 463 -0.16 12.66 16.63
N GLN A 464 0.52 12.94 17.75
CA GLN A 464 1.58 12.12 18.30
C GLN A 464 1.07 11.35 19.53
N ILE A 465 1.47 10.09 19.66
CA ILE A 465 1.09 9.21 20.77
C ILE A 465 2.35 8.50 21.27
N ARG A 466 2.61 8.55 22.58
CA ARG A 466 3.63 7.71 23.23
C ARG A 466 3.20 7.24 24.62
N SER A 467 3.89 6.24 25.16
CA SER A 467 3.71 5.77 26.53
C SER A 467 4.11 6.84 27.54
N LEU A 468 3.27 7.11 28.51
CA LEU A 468 3.57 8.03 29.62
C LEU A 468 4.32 7.27 30.74
N ASN A 469 5.58 7.60 30.99
CA ASN A 469 6.41 6.98 32.03
C ASN A 469 6.45 5.42 31.99
N GLY A 470 6.30 4.83 30.80
CA GLY A 470 6.32 3.37 30.63
C GLY A 470 5.06 2.65 31.13
N LYS A 471 3.98 3.39 31.42
CA LYS A 471 2.71 2.78 31.89
C LYS A 471 1.85 2.22 30.75
N GLY A 472 1.99 2.75 29.51
CA GLY A 472 1.27 2.30 28.32
C GLY A 472 2.11 1.39 27.43
N LEU A 473 1.56 1.04 26.27
CA LEU A 473 2.25 0.31 25.22
C LEU A 473 3.41 1.14 24.63
N SER A 474 4.50 0.50 24.25
CA SER A 474 5.59 1.13 23.50
C SER A 474 5.12 1.62 22.12
N ALA A 475 5.87 2.51 21.48
CA ALA A 475 5.53 3.00 20.13
C ALA A 475 5.38 1.87 19.11
N GLN A 476 6.22 0.82 19.21
CA GLN A 476 6.10 -0.35 18.33
C GLN A 476 4.82 -1.14 18.60
N GLU A 477 4.47 -1.37 19.88
CA GLU A 477 3.23 -2.08 20.25
C GLU A 477 1.99 -1.27 19.84
N ILE A 478 2.00 0.06 20.01
CA ILE A 478 0.92 0.94 19.51
C ILE A 478 0.79 0.78 17.98
N SER A 479 1.89 0.84 17.25
CA SER A 479 1.90 0.65 15.79
C SER A 479 1.38 -0.74 15.40
N ASP A 480 1.70 -1.78 16.18
CA ASP A 480 1.21 -3.15 15.96
C ASP A 480 -0.30 -3.26 16.23
N CYS A 481 -0.81 -2.56 17.26
CA CYS A 481 -2.24 -2.46 17.54
C CYS A 481 -2.98 -1.76 16.40
N LEU A 482 -2.46 -0.62 15.91
CA LEU A 482 -3.03 0.13 14.79
C LEU A 482 -3.17 -0.74 13.53
N ARG A 483 -2.18 -1.57 13.22
CA ARG A 483 -2.25 -2.49 12.07
C ARG A 483 -3.21 -3.66 12.24
N LYS A 484 -3.63 -3.96 13.46
CA LYS A 484 -4.55 -5.07 13.81
C LYS A 484 -5.99 -4.61 14.05
N MET A 485 -6.27 -3.33 13.90
CA MET A 485 -7.63 -2.77 13.97
C MET A 485 -8.53 -3.35 12.86
N ASP A 486 -9.83 -3.30 13.02
CA ASP A 486 -10.79 -3.76 12.01
C ASP A 486 -10.57 -3.05 10.67
N THR A 487 -10.28 -1.74 10.71
CA THR A 487 -9.71 -0.98 9.60
C THR A 487 -8.28 -0.62 9.95
N PRO A 488 -7.26 -1.34 9.44
CA PRO A 488 -5.86 -1.10 9.78
C PRO A 488 -5.43 0.34 9.53
N VAL A 489 -4.70 0.92 10.47
CA VAL A 489 -4.14 2.27 10.38
C VAL A 489 -2.62 2.18 10.27
N ILE A 490 -2.08 2.87 9.28
CA ILE A 490 -0.64 2.91 9.01
C ILE A 490 -0.10 4.30 9.32
N GLY A 491 0.57 4.43 10.45
CA GLY A 491 1.35 5.61 10.85
C GLY A 491 2.85 5.37 10.71
N HIS A 492 3.66 6.26 11.29
CA HIS A 492 5.11 6.07 11.37
C HIS A 492 5.63 6.40 12.78
N ILE A 493 6.84 5.93 13.10
CA ILE A 493 7.47 6.11 14.41
C ILE A 493 8.71 6.99 14.25
N VAL A 494 8.83 8.02 15.09
CA VAL A 494 10.03 8.86 15.23
C VAL A 494 10.25 9.13 16.71
N ASP A 495 11.45 8.87 17.23
CA ASP A 495 11.86 9.15 18.62
C ASP A 495 10.84 8.68 19.66
N ASP A 496 10.42 7.40 19.57
CA ASP A 496 9.41 6.76 20.44
C ASP A 496 8.00 7.36 20.40
N TRP A 497 7.73 8.25 19.46
CA TRP A 497 6.38 8.72 19.17
C TRP A 497 5.79 8.02 17.95
N VAL A 498 4.56 7.60 18.05
CA VAL A 498 3.74 7.21 16.89
C VAL A 498 3.08 8.46 16.33
N TYR A 499 3.31 8.73 15.06
CA TYR A 499 2.73 9.85 14.33
C TYR A 499 1.54 9.38 13.49
N LEU A 500 0.44 10.07 13.61
CA LEU A 500 -0.74 9.93 12.78
C LEU A 500 -0.93 11.24 12.00
N GLU A 501 -0.48 11.25 10.77
CA GLU A 501 -0.49 12.40 9.89
C GLU A 501 -1.89 12.66 9.32
N MET A 502 -2.41 13.86 9.51
CA MET A 502 -3.78 14.21 9.14
C MET A 502 -3.99 14.42 7.65
N ARG A 503 -2.93 14.67 6.88
CA ARG A 503 -3.04 15.00 5.45
C ARG A 503 -3.63 13.85 4.63
N THR A 504 -3.25 12.63 4.94
CA THR A 504 -3.60 11.42 4.19
C THR A 504 -4.80 10.66 4.75
N ILE A 505 -5.38 11.09 5.88
CA ILE A 505 -6.70 10.65 6.34
C ILE A 505 -7.73 11.35 5.46
N ARG A 506 -8.37 10.59 4.54
CA ARG A 506 -9.11 11.15 3.40
C ARG A 506 -10.43 11.79 3.79
N THR A 507 -11.22 11.13 4.64
CA THR A 507 -12.61 11.50 4.91
C THR A 507 -12.88 11.71 6.39
N GLY A 508 -13.97 12.41 6.70
CA GLY A 508 -14.47 12.49 8.09
C GLY A 508 -14.83 11.12 8.66
N GLU A 509 -15.29 10.19 7.81
CA GLU A 509 -15.55 8.81 8.20
C GLU A 509 -14.27 8.09 8.65
N GLU A 510 -13.17 8.21 7.91
CA GLU A 510 -11.87 7.65 8.31
C GLU A 510 -11.37 8.24 9.64
N LEU A 511 -11.58 9.54 9.85
CA LEU A 511 -11.22 10.20 11.11
C LEU A 511 -12.09 9.69 12.29
N GLU A 512 -13.38 9.44 12.05
CA GLU A 512 -14.30 8.85 13.04
C GLU A 512 -13.97 7.37 13.34
N ILE A 513 -13.63 6.58 12.34
CA ILE A 513 -13.16 5.21 12.53
C ILE A 513 -11.91 5.22 13.41
N LEU A 514 -10.93 6.04 13.05
CA LEU A 514 -9.69 6.19 13.81
C LEU A 514 -9.96 6.58 15.28
N ARG A 515 -10.85 7.53 15.52
CA ARG A 515 -11.27 7.94 16.88
C ARG A 515 -11.84 6.76 17.68
N LYS A 516 -12.78 6.03 17.10
CA LYS A 516 -13.46 4.91 17.77
C LYS A 516 -12.49 3.78 18.12
N GLU A 517 -11.65 3.41 17.18
CA GLU A 517 -10.73 2.28 17.33
C GLU A 517 -9.58 2.62 18.28
N LEU A 518 -8.99 3.82 18.21
CA LEU A 518 -8.00 4.28 19.17
C LEU A 518 -8.55 4.31 20.60
N LYS A 519 -9.78 4.81 20.76
CA LYS A 519 -10.45 4.85 22.06
C LYS A 519 -10.67 3.46 22.65
N TYR A 520 -10.97 2.48 21.82
CA TYR A 520 -11.17 1.09 22.23
C TYR A 520 -9.85 0.40 22.55
N ASP A 521 -8.87 0.45 21.65
CA ASP A 521 -7.64 -0.35 21.75
C ASP A 521 -6.63 0.21 22.77
N LEU A 522 -6.53 1.53 22.90
CA LEU A 522 -5.61 2.14 23.84
C LEU A 522 -6.14 2.17 25.29
N TYR A 523 -7.46 2.26 25.49
CA TYR A 523 -8.03 2.49 26.81
C TYR A 523 -8.88 1.34 27.37
N LYS A 524 -9.56 0.53 26.54
CA LYS A 524 -10.36 -0.61 27.01
C LYS A 524 -9.58 -1.94 27.11
N LYS A 525 -8.54 -2.13 26.31
CA LYS A 525 -7.71 -3.34 26.39
C LYS A 525 -6.63 -3.31 27.49
N ASN A 526 -6.42 -2.17 28.15
CA ASN A 526 -5.59 -2.05 29.35
C ASN A 526 -6.46 -1.59 30.54
N PRO A 527 -7.36 -2.40 31.09
CA PRO A 527 -7.86 -2.14 32.44
C PRO A 527 -6.66 -2.30 33.39
N GLN A 528 -6.38 -1.24 34.17
CA GLN A 528 -5.41 -1.28 35.26
C GLN A 528 -5.76 -2.36 36.26
#